data_5941c305704fd88ff2f67fc08d4319bf
#
_entry.id   5941c305704fd88ff2f67fc08d4319bf
#
_cell.length_a   1.000
_cell.length_b   1.000
_cell.length_c   1.000
_cell.angle_alpha   90.00
_cell.angle_beta   90.00
_cell.angle_gamma   90.00
#
_symmetry.space_group_name_H-M   'P 1'
#
loop_
_entity.id
_entity.type
_entity.pdbx_description
1 polymer ?
#
loop_
_entity_poly.entity_id
_entity_poly.type
_entity_poly.pdbx_seq_one_letter_code
_entity_poly.pdbx_strand_id
1 'polypeptide(L)'
;MIRALALHSCSDSLGIAVYEGGARASAAFPLGRSLANGLFTAVESLLPAAAWPQLSWLAVATGPGGFTGTRLTVVMARTLAQQLHVPLYGFGSFALVARRRQAELAALGPHWIGQTLARRGVVAAHYALPPGPAGAADQPGLMLELAPPRLWGAAPPAPLWEVEMDAEADALQLLELGQQAWRAGDPGPWEQVLPCYPTSPVPESPP
;
A
#
# COMPACT_ATOMS: atom_id res chain seq x y z
N MET A 1 13.08 -22.25 -0.68
CA MET A 1 11.83 -21.85 0.06
C MET A 1 11.54 -20.41 -0.31
N ILE A 2 10.32 -20.06 -0.74
CA ILE A 2 9.95 -18.68 -1.06
C ILE A 2 9.65 -17.96 0.26
N ARG A 3 10.22 -16.75 0.40
CA ARG A 3 10.00 -15.89 1.56
C ARG A 3 9.74 -14.46 1.08
N ALA A 4 8.74 -13.79 1.64
CA ALA A 4 8.39 -12.44 1.24
C ALA A 4 7.93 -11.58 2.43
N LEU A 5 8.08 -10.27 2.29
CA LEU A 5 7.72 -9.27 3.29
C LEU A 5 6.88 -8.17 2.64
N ALA A 6 5.74 -7.86 3.25
CA ALA A 6 4.88 -6.75 2.87
C ALA A 6 4.74 -5.74 4.02
N LEU A 7 4.82 -4.44 3.70
CA LEU A 7 4.83 -3.35 4.66
C LEU A 7 3.79 -2.29 4.30
N HIS A 8 2.94 -1.91 5.27
CA HIS A 8 1.96 -0.84 5.16
C HIS A 8 2.08 0.13 6.34
N SER A 9 2.30 1.41 6.08
CA SER A 9 2.37 2.46 7.11
C SER A 9 1.73 3.78 6.66
N CYS A 10 0.66 3.68 5.87
CA CYS A 10 -0.06 4.85 5.39
C CYS A 10 -1.09 5.38 6.41
N SER A 11 -1.21 4.74 7.56
CA SER A 11 -2.00 5.14 8.73
C SER A 11 -1.10 5.30 9.96
N ASP A 12 -1.70 5.50 11.14
CA ASP A 12 -0.99 5.55 12.42
C ASP A 12 -0.50 4.17 12.88
N SER A 13 -0.87 3.11 12.18
CA SER A 13 -0.42 1.74 12.45
C SER A 13 0.49 1.24 11.34
N LEU A 14 1.51 0.47 11.73
CA LEU A 14 2.34 -0.31 10.83
C LEU A 14 1.73 -1.69 10.65
N GLY A 15 1.29 -2.01 9.46
CA GLY A 15 0.90 -3.37 9.06
C GLY A 15 2.10 -4.10 8.46
N ILE A 16 2.29 -5.33 8.90
CA ILE A 16 3.32 -6.23 8.39
C ILE A 16 2.67 -7.54 8.01
N ALA A 17 3.01 -8.08 6.85
CA ALA A 17 2.66 -9.44 6.48
C ALA A 17 3.88 -10.18 5.92
N VAL A 18 4.02 -11.43 6.26
CA VAL A 18 5.12 -12.30 5.88
C VAL A 18 4.59 -13.56 5.21
N TYR A 19 5.25 -13.99 4.16
CA TYR A 19 5.04 -15.30 3.54
C TYR A 19 6.30 -16.13 3.69
N GLU A 20 6.17 -17.35 4.17
CA GLU A 20 7.27 -18.28 4.32
C GLU A 20 6.82 -19.71 4.01
N GLY A 21 7.28 -20.26 2.89
CA GLY A 21 7.09 -21.69 2.54
C GLY A 21 5.64 -22.17 2.49
N GLY A 22 4.67 -21.29 2.21
CA GLY A 22 3.24 -21.61 2.19
C GLY A 22 2.45 -21.04 3.37
N ALA A 23 3.10 -20.74 4.49
CA ALA A 23 2.49 -20.09 5.64
C ALA A 23 2.47 -18.55 5.48
N ARG A 24 1.47 -17.92 6.10
CA ARG A 24 1.36 -16.46 6.20
C ARG A 24 1.25 -16.06 7.67
N ALA A 25 1.89 -14.97 8.03
CA ALA A 25 1.73 -14.31 9.31
C ALA A 25 1.54 -12.82 9.07
N SER A 26 0.69 -12.17 9.88
CA SER A 26 0.48 -10.73 9.81
C SER A 26 0.26 -10.16 11.21
N ALA A 27 0.54 -8.87 11.35
CA ALA A 27 0.22 -8.10 12.54
C ALA A 27 0.15 -6.61 12.23
N ALA A 28 -0.61 -5.87 13.04
CA ALA A 28 -0.59 -4.41 13.08
C ALA A 28 0.04 -3.91 14.37
N PHE A 29 0.86 -2.87 14.27
CA PHE A 29 1.55 -2.23 15.38
C PHE A 29 1.17 -0.75 15.44
N PRO A 30 0.47 -0.28 16.47
CA PRO A 30 0.04 1.11 16.60
C PRO A 30 1.21 2.01 17.01
N LEU A 31 2.17 2.20 16.14
CA LEU A 31 3.41 2.91 16.42
C LEU A 31 3.28 4.43 16.27
N GLY A 32 2.37 4.93 15.43
CA GLY A 32 2.17 6.35 15.22
C GLY A 32 3.48 7.11 15.04
N ARG A 33 3.74 8.09 15.90
CA ARG A 33 4.96 8.89 15.86
C ARG A 33 6.24 8.14 16.26
N SER A 34 6.11 6.98 16.89
CA SER A 34 7.23 6.12 17.30
C SER A 34 7.68 5.16 16.20
N LEU A 35 7.08 5.23 15.01
CA LEU A 35 7.39 4.32 13.91
C LEU A 35 8.89 4.25 13.60
N ALA A 36 9.59 5.39 13.59
CA ALA A 36 11.02 5.43 13.29
C ALA A 36 11.85 4.59 14.28
N ASN A 37 11.43 4.52 15.54
CA ASN A 37 12.13 3.78 16.60
C ASN A 37 11.69 2.30 16.66
N GLY A 38 10.44 2.01 16.27
CA GLY A 38 9.85 0.67 16.41
C GLY A 38 9.83 -0.19 15.14
N LEU A 39 10.11 0.40 13.98
CA LEU A 39 9.94 -0.25 12.68
C LEU A 39 10.70 -1.58 12.59
N PHE A 40 12.01 -1.57 12.86
CA PHE A 40 12.84 -2.78 12.76
C PHE A 40 12.41 -3.84 13.77
N THR A 41 12.18 -3.47 15.02
CA THR A 41 11.72 -4.39 16.06
C THR A 41 10.39 -5.05 15.70
N ALA A 42 9.45 -4.27 15.14
CA ALA A 42 8.17 -4.80 14.68
C ALA A 42 8.35 -5.79 13.51
N VAL A 43 9.20 -5.46 12.53
CA VAL A 43 9.49 -6.38 11.42
C VAL A 43 10.16 -7.67 11.92
N GLU A 44 11.14 -7.55 12.81
CA GLU A 44 11.87 -8.70 13.37
C GLU A 44 11.00 -9.63 14.21
N SER A 45 9.91 -9.10 14.80
CA SER A 45 8.97 -9.93 15.56
C SER A 45 8.22 -10.94 14.69
N LEU A 46 8.03 -10.66 13.39
CA LEU A 46 7.42 -11.57 12.43
C LEU A 46 8.45 -12.27 11.53
N LEU A 47 9.53 -11.59 11.19
CA LEU A 47 10.59 -12.09 10.34
C LEU A 47 11.95 -11.69 10.92
N PRO A 48 12.63 -12.59 11.65
CA PRO A 48 13.94 -12.30 12.22
C PRO A 48 14.96 -11.81 11.18
N ALA A 49 15.81 -10.85 11.54
CA ALA A 49 16.78 -10.25 10.63
C ALA A 49 17.69 -11.26 9.92
N ALA A 50 18.04 -12.36 10.58
CA ALA A 50 18.82 -13.47 10.00
C ALA A 50 18.11 -14.13 8.79
N ALA A 51 16.81 -13.96 8.64
CA ALA A 51 16.01 -14.48 7.54
C ALA A 51 15.91 -13.51 6.34
N TRP A 52 16.24 -12.22 6.51
CA TRP A 52 16.10 -11.20 5.45
C TRP A 52 16.94 -11.49 4.21
N PRO A 53 18.19 -12.01 4.30
CA PRO A 53 18.96 -12.38 3.10
C PRO A 53 18.30 -13.45 2.22
N GLN A 54 17.26 -14.12 2.70
CA GLN A 54 16.53 -15.17 1.99
C GLN A 54 15.18 -14.66 1.43
N LEU A 55 14.91 -13.36 1.49
CA LEU A 55 13.74 -12.79 0.84
C LEU A 55 13.79 -13.01 -0.66
N SER A 56 12.68 -13.41 -1.24
CA SER A 56 12.51 -13.63 -2.68
C SER A 56 11.94 -12.39 -3.37
N TRP A 57 11.14 -11.61 -2.66
CA TRP A 57 10.55 -10.35 -3.10
C TRP A 57 9.96 -9.56 -1.91
N LEU A 58 9.69 -8.27 -2.13
CA LEU A 58 9.02 -7.39 -1.17
C LEU A 58 7.81 -6.69 -1.81
N ALA A 59 6.86 -6.27 -0.97
CA ALA A 59 5.78 -5.37 -1.36
C ALA A 59 5.62 -4.24 -0.34
N VAL A 60 5.20 -3.06 -0.79
CA VAL A 60 5.03 -1.90 0.09
C VAL A 60 3.89 -1.00 -0.37
N ALA A 61 3.14 -0.45 0.60
CA ALA A 61 2.19 0.62 0.32
C ALA A 61 2.92 1.93 0.06
N THR A 62 2.62 2.54 -1.10
CA THR A 62 3.28 3.78 -1.53
C THR A 62 2.54 5.07 -1.12
N GLY A 63 1.38 4.96 -0.49
CA GLY A 63 0.51 6.10 -0.17
C GLY A 63 -0.72 6.20 -1.10
N PRO A 64 -1.53 7.23 -0.91
CA PRO A 64 -1.42 8.33 0.06
C PRO A 64 -1.54 7.89 1.51
N GLY A 65 -0.91 8.66 2.42
CA GLY A 65 -0.93 8.39 3.85
C GLY A 65 -0.06 9.37 4.63
N GLY A 66 0.23 9.05 5.89
CA GLY A 66 1.12 9.84 6.72
C GLY A 66 2.50 9.99 6.07
N PHE A 67 2.95 11.23 5.85
CA PHE A 67 4.19 11.55 5.13
C PHE A 67 5.41 10.78 5.67
N THR A 68 5.66 10.85 6.97
CA THR A 68 6.82 10.21 7.60
C THR A 68 6.72 8.69 7.56
N GLY A 69 5.54 8.15 7.90
CA GLY A 69 5.32 6.71 7.95
C GLY A 69 5.53 6.07 6.58
N THR A 70 4.78 6.52 5.58
CA THR A 70 4.88 6.00 4.21
C THR A 70 6.32 6.04 3.69
N ARG A 71 7.03 7.16 3.93
CA ARG A 71 8.42 7.30 3.49
C ARG A 71 9.36 6.29 4.14
N LEU A 72 9.22 6.08 5.45
CA LEU A 72 10.10 5.16 6.19
C LEU A 72 10.01 3.73 5.67
N THR A 73 8.80 3.20 5.49
CA THR A 73 8.63 1.83 4.98
C THR A 73 9.02 1.69 3.52
N VAL A 74 8.73 2.68 2.68
CA VAL A 74 9.19 2.67 1.27
C VAL A 74 10.72 2.70 1.20
N VAL A 75 11.39 3.55 1.99
CA VAL A 75 12.86 3.59 2.03
C VAL A 75 13.44 2.27 2.53
N MET A 76 12.89 1.70 3.61
CA MET A 76 13.33 0.39 4.11
C MET A 76 13.18 -0.69 3.04
N ALA A 77 11.99 -0.80 2.41
CA ALA A 77 11.72 -1.81 1.38
C ALA A 77 12.65 -1.65 0.17
N ARG A 78 12.87 -0.42 -0.30
CA ARG A 78 13.82 -0.12 -1.40
C ARG A 78 15.25 -0.51 -1.06
N THR A 79 15.70 -0.17 0.16
CA THR A 79 17.06 -0.52 0.61
C THR A 79 17.25 -2.03 0.67
N LEU A 80 16.28 -2.75 1.22
CA LEU A 80 16.33 -4.21 1.26
C LEU A 80 16.32 -4.82 -0.16
N ALA A 81 15.40 -4.38 -1.02
CA ALA A 81 15.31 -4.87 -2.40
C ALA A 81 16.60 -4.64 -3.18
N GLN A 82 17.19 -3.45 -3.04
CA GLN A 82 18.46 -3.08 -3.66
C GLN A 82 19.62 -3.96 -3.16
N GLN A 83 19.74 -4.13 -1.84
CA GLN A 83 20.84 -4.88 -1.25
C GLN A 83 20.73 -6.39 -1.51
N LEU A 84 19.51 -6.91 -1.58
CA LEU A 84 19.25 -8.33 -1.80
C LEU A 84 19.08 -8.70 -3.27
N HIS A 85 19.02 -7.69 -4.18
CA HIS A 85 18.76 -7.87 -5.61
C HIS A 85 17.47 -8.64 -5.89
N VAL A 86 16.40 -8.30 -5.17
CA VAL A 86 15.07 -8.93 -5.30
C VAL A 86 14.01 -7.93 -5.77
N PRO A 87 12.94 -8.39 -6.41
CA PRO A 87 11.82 -7.53 -6.81
C PRO A 87 11.20 -6.79 -5.64
N LEU A 88 10.78 -5.54 -5.90
CA LEU A 88 9.95 -4.73 -5.02
C LEU A 88 8.70 -4.28 -5.76
N TYR A 89 7.53 -4.56 -5.19
CA TYR A 89 6.24 -4.17 -5.73
C TYR A 89 5.61 -3.06 -4.88
N GLY A 90 5.28 -1.93 -5.52
CA GLY A 90 4.63 -0.79 -4.87
C GLY A 90 3.16 -0.71 -5.23
N PHE A 91 2.28 -0.54 -4.23
CA PHE A 91 0.84 -0.40 -4.45
C PHE A 91 0.28 0.80 -3.70
N GLY A 92 -0.65 1.51 -4.34
CA GLY A 92 -1.32 2.65 -3.72
C GLY A 92 -2.22 2.23 -2.56
N SER A 93 -2.15 2.94 -1.43
CA SER A 93 -2.96 2.61 -0.25
C SER A 93 -4.47 2.72 -0.51
N PHE A 94 -4.92 3.71 -1.31
CA PHE A 94 -6.33 3.84 -1.70
C PHE A 94 -6.78 2.70 -2.63
N ALA A 95 -5.88 2.16 -3.46
CA ALA A 95 -6.16 0.98 -4.26
C ALA A 95 -6.39 -0.27 -3.40
N LEU A 96 -5.68 -0.40 -2.26
CA LEU A 96 -5.91 -1.48 -1.30
C LEU A 96 -7.28 -1.35 -0.64
N VAL A 97 -7.69 -0.12 -0.25
CA VAL A 97 -9.04 0.14 0.27
C VAL A 97 -10.11 -0.18 -0.79
N ALA A 98 -9.90 0.24 -2.05
CA ALA A 98 -10.78 -0.10 -3.16
C ALA A 98 -10.93 -1.62 -3.33
N ARG A 99 -9.82 -2.34 -3.23
CA ARG A 99 -9.80 -3.80 -3.33
C ARG A 99 -10.55 -4.48 -2.19
N ARG A 100 -10.46 -4.00 -0.96
CA ARG A 100 -11.27 -4.51 0.16
C ARG A 100 -12.77 -4.30 -0.07
N ARG A 101 -13.15 -3.25 -0.79
CA ARG A 101 -14.54 -2.88 -1.10
C ARG A 101 -14.97 -3.30 -2.52
N GLN A 102 -14.29 -4.26 -3.12
CA GLN A 102 -14.56 -4.68 -4.51
C GLN A 102 -16.01 -5.15 -4.75
N ALA A 103 -16.65 -5.79 -3.77
CA ALA A 103 -18.05 -6.20 -3.89
C ALA A 103 -18.99 -5.00 -4.01
N GLU A 104 -18.72 -3.91 -3.29
CA GLU A 104 -19.46 -2.67 -3.39
C GLU A 104 -19.18 -1.96 -4.75
N LEU A 105 -17.93 -1.96 -5.21
CA LEU A 105 -17.59 -1.46 -6.55
C LEU A 105 -18.27 -2.25 -7.67
N ALA A 106 -18.42 -3.58 -7.48
CA ALA A 106 -19.17 -4.42 -8.40
C ALA A 106 -20.65 -4.06 -8.49
N ALA A 107 -21.26 -3.70 -7.35
CA ALA A 107 -22.67 -3.38 -7.25
C ALA A 107 -22.99 -1.94 -7.68
N LEU A 108 -22.11 -0.99 -7.36
CA LEU A 108 -22.38 0.44 -7.48
C LEU A 108 -21.62 1.11 -8.64
N GLY A 109 -20.64 0.41 -9.24
CA GLY A 109 -19.77 0.97 -10.27
C GLY A 109 -18.61 1.78 -9.71
N PRO A 110 -17.91 2.55 -10.57
CA PRO A 110 -16.74 3.33 -10.19
C PRO A 110 -17.03 4.33 -9.07
N HIS A 111 -16.10 4.44 -8.09
CA HIS A 111 -16.25 5.33 -6.94
C HIS A 111 -14.96 6.09 -6.63
N TRP A 112 -15.15 7.30 -6.12
CA TRP A 112 -14.07 8.04 -5.51
C TRP A 112 -13.79 7.52 -4.10
N ILE A 113 -12.52 7.34 -3.79
CA ILE A 113 -12.02 6.96 -2.46
C ILE A 113 -11.10 8.07 -2.00
N GLY A 114 -11.32 8.59 -0.82
CA GLY A 114 -10.56 9.75 -0.38
C GLY A 114 -10.49 9.91 1.12
N GLN A 115 -9.62 10.80 1.53
CA GLN A 115 -9.36 11.16 2.92
C GLN A 115 -9.48 12.68 3.08
N THR A 116 -10.30 13.09 4.05
CA THR A 116 -10.43 14.49 4.43
C THR A 116 -9.22 14.92 5.26
N LEU A 117 -8.49 15.93 4.78
CA LEU A 117 -7.37 16.55 5.48
C LEU A 117 -7.83 17.85 6.12
N ALA A 118 -7.71 17.95 7.45
CA ALA A 118 -8.07 19.15 8.18
C ALA A 118 -7.40 20.40 7.56
N ARG A 119 -8.21 21.41 7.19
CA ARG A 119 -7.80 22.71 6.62
C ARG A 119 -7.11 22.66 5.25
N ARG A 120 -7.01 21.48 4.60
CA ARG A 120 -6.34 21.32 3.30
C ARG A 120 -7.29 20.90 2.18
N GLY A 121 -8.42 20.28 2.50
CA GLY A 121 -9.37 19.71 1.54
C GLY A 121 -9.35 18.19 1.58
N VAL A 122 -9.67 17.56 0.48
CA VAL A 122 -9.80 16.10 0.35
C VAL A 122 -8.75 15.57 -0.62
N VAL A 123 -7.99 14.58 -0.20
CA VAL A 123 -7.20 13.78 -1.15
C VAL A 123 -8.07 12.63 -1.62
N ALA A 124 -8.31 12.53 -2.94
CA ALA A 124 -9.16 11.48 -3.49
C ALA A 124 -8.59 10.94 -4.81
N ALA A 125 -8.88 9.65 -5.04
CA ALA A 125 -8.59 8.92 -6.26
C ALA A 125 -9.85 8.18 -6.74
N HIS A 126 -9.94 7.85 -8.02
CA HIS A 126 -11.11 7.22 -8.62
C HIS A 126 -10.77 5.81 -9.04
N TYR A 127 -11.54 4.83 -8.57
CA TYR A 127 -11.31 3.42 -8.83
C TYR A 127 -12.54 2.72 -9.41
N ALA A 128 -12.28 1.72 -10.23
CA ALA A 128 -13.25 0.78 -10.77
C ALA A 128 -12.73 -0.65 -10.69
N LEU A 129 -13.60 -1.60 -10.87
CA LEU A 129 -13.17 -2.96 -11.15
C LEU A 129 -12.51 -3.02 -12.53
N PRO A 130 -11.42 -3.79 -12.69
CA PRO A 130 -10.87 -4.03 -14.01
C PRO A 130 -11.91 -4.77 -14.88
N PRO A 131 -11.96 -4.48 -16.21
CA PRO A 131 -12.80 -5.22 -17.12
C PRO A 131 -12.34 -6.69 -17.15
N GLY A 132 -13.27 -7.61 -16.93
CA GLY A 132 -13.01 -9.04 -16.94
C GLY A 132 -14.28 -9.82 -17.20
N PRO A 133 -14.22 -11.11 -17.58
CA PRO A 133 -15.39 -11.94 -17.72
C PRO A 133 -16.13 -12.00 -16.38
N ALA A 134 -17.46 -11.94 -16.43
CA ALA A 134 -18.31 -12.14 -15.26
C ALA A 134 -17.96 -13.51 -14.63
N GLY A 135 -17.39 -13.50 -13.42
CA GLY A 135 -16.91 -14.70 -12.72
C GLY A 135 -15.42 -14.65 -12.32
N ALA A 136 -14.63 -13.69 -12.82
CA ALA A 136 -13.25 -13.49 -12.37
C ALA A 136 -13.16 -12.84 -10.96
N ALA A 137 -14.28 -12.74 -10.24
CA ALA A 137 -14.35 -12.19 -8.88
C ALA A 137 -13.52 -12.99 -7.83
N ASP A 138 -13.16 -14.24 -8.15
CA ASP A 138 -12.37 -15.11 -7.25
C ASP A 138 -10.86 -14.80 -7.24
N GLN A 139 -10.38 -13.96 -8.15
CA GLN A 139 -9.00 -13.46 -8.12
C GLN A 139 -9.00 -11.94 -8.28
N PRO A 140 -9.22 -11.20 -7.20
CA PRO A 140 -9.20 -9.75 -7.25
C PRO A 140 -7.79 -9.26 -7.58
N GLY A 141 -7.60 -8.88 -8.83
CA GLY A 141 -6.42 -8.18 -9.28
C GLY A 141 -6.33 -6.78 -8.70
N LEU A 142 -5.38 -6.01 -9.19
CA LEU A 142 -5.28 -4.59 -8.90
C LEU A 142 -6.53 -3.87 -9.44
N MET A 143 -7.07 -2.95 -8.64
CA MET A 143 -8.18 -2.08 -9.07
C MET A 143 -7.73 -1.18 -10.24
N LEU A 144 -8.64 -0.92 -11.18
CA LEU A 144 -8.39 0.04 -12.24
C LEU A 144 -8.44 1.45 -11.67
N GLU A 145 -7.31 2.16 -11.70
CA GLU A 145 -7.23 3.56 -11.33
C GLU A 145 -7.67 4.43 -12.52
N LEU A 146 -8.86 5.05 -12.39
CA LEU A 146 -9.42 5.97 -13.38
C LEU A 146 -8.86 7.39 -13.23
N ALA A 147 -8.52 7.78 -11.99
CA ALA A 147 -7.83 9.02 -11.68
C ALA A 147 -6.91 8.83 -10.48
N PRO A 148 -5.64 9.28 -10.55
CA PRO A 148 -4.69 9.13 -9.47
C PRO A 148 -5.04 9.98 -8.24
N PRO A 149 -4.49 9.65 -7.07
CA PRO A 149 -4.66 10.43 -5.87
C PRO A 149 -4.19 11.88 -6.07
N ARG A 150 -5.09 12.84 -5.81
CA ARG A 150 -4.76 14.28 -5.85
C ARG A 150 -5.54 15.04 -4.80
N LEU A 151 -5.04 16.23 -4.46
CA LEU A 151 -5.73 17.15 -3.56
C LEU A 151 -6.86 17.87 -4.30
N TRP A 152 -8.05 17.84 -3.69
CA TRP A 152 -9.23 18.60 -4.10
C TRP A 152 -9.49 19.69 -3.05
N GLY A 153 -9.64 20.91 -3.49
CA GLY A 153 -9.95 22.06 -2.62
C GLY A 153 -11.41 22.04 -2.14
N ALA A 154 -12.16 23.11 -2.44
CA ALA A 154 -13.51 23.32 -1.92
C ALA A 154 -14.59 22.38 -2.46
N ALA A 155 -14.35 21.72 -3.59
CA ALA A 155 -15.33 20.84 -4.23
C ALA A 155 -14.73 19.44 -4.46
N PRO A 156 -14.75 18.56 -3.46
CA PRO A 156 -14.34 17.18 -3.65
C PRO A 156 -15.30 16.46 -4.60
N PRO A 157 -14.83 15.43 -5.32
CA PRO A 157 -15.70 14.62 -6.17
C PRO A 157 -16.74 13.84 -5.36
N ALA A 158 -17.88 13.55 -5.97
CA ALA A 158 -18.94 12.76 -5.35
C ALA A 158 -19.46 11.70 -6.35
N PRO A 159 -19.95 10.55 -5.88
CA PRO A 159 -19.92 10.11 -4.46
C PRO A 159 -18.51 9.76 -3.98
N LEU A 160 -18.23 10.07 -2.73
CA LEU A 160 -16.92 9.83 -2.11
C LEU A 160 -17.06 8.83 -0.96
N TRP A 161 -16.26 7.77 -0.99
CA TRP A 161 -16.05 6.91 0.18
C TRP A 161 -14.87 7.42 1.00
N GLU A 162 -15.10 7.66 2.28
CA GLU A 162 -14.01 7.99 3.18
C GLU A 162 -13.09 6.77 3.35
N VAL A 163 -11.79 7.03 3.37
CA VAL A 163 -10.77 5.98 3.51
C VAL A 163 -10.76 5.44 4.94
N GLU A 164 -10.95 4.15 5.07
CA GLU A 164 -10.73 3.40 6.30
C GLU A 164 -9.53 2.46 6.11
N MET A 165 -8.38 2.87 6.64
CA MET A 165 -7.16 2.07 6.57
C MET A 165 -7.22 0.96 7.62
N ASP A 166 -7.01 -0.27 7.19
CA ASP A 166 -6.75 -1.43 8.03
C ASP A 166 -5.34 -1.93 7.74
N ALA A 167 -4.40 -1.53 8.59
CA ALA A 167 -2.98 -1.74 8.34
C ALA A 167 -2.61 -3.23 8.19
N GLU A 168 -3.24 -4.13 8.95
CA GLU A 168 -3.00 -5.57 8.85
C GLU A 168 -3.63 -6.17 7.61
N ALA A 169 -4.92 -5.90 7.36
CA ALA A 169 -5.60 -6.38 6.18
C ALA A 169 -4.96 -5.84 4.90
N ASP A 170 -4.54 -4.57 4.90
CA ASP A 170 -3.85 -3.95 3.76
C ASP A 170 -2.46 -4.56 3.53
N ALA A 171 -1.72 -4.93 4.60
CA ALA A 171 -0.45 -5.65 4.47
C ALA A 171 -0.64 -7.07 3.90
N LEU A 172 -1.70 -7.77 4.28
CA LEU A 172 -2.05 -9.07 3.67
C LEU A 172 -2.38 -8.93 2.18
N GLN A 173 -3.12 -7.89 1.79
CA GLN A 173 -3.39 -7.63 0.37
C GLN A 173 -2.13 -7.29 -0.42
N LEU A 174 -1.21 -6.52 0.16
CA LEU A 174 0.10 -6.26 -0.44
C LEU A 174 0.85 -7.56 -0.69
N LEU A 175 0.82 -8.48 0.27
CA LEU A 175 1.46 -9.78 0.13
C LEU A 175 0.82 -10.61 -1.00
N GLU A 176 -0.51 -10.57 -1.14
CA GLU A 176 -1.22 -11.28 -2.22
C GLU A 176 -0.91 -10.67 -3.59
N LEU A 177 -0.99 -9.36 -3.73
CA LEU A 177 -0.70 -8.66 -4.98
C LEU A 177 0.77 -8.84 -5.39
N GLY A 178 1.71 -8.72 -4.44
CA GLY A 178 3.12 -9.00 -4.68
C GLY A 178 3.37 -10.43 -5.13
N GLN A 179 2.68 -11.41 -4.53
CA GLN A 179 2.77 -12.81 -4.95
C GLN A 179 2.24 -13.02 -6.37
N GLN A 180 1.16 -12.33 -6.76
CA GLN A 180 0.62 -12.38 -8.13
C GLN A 180 1.63 -11.79 -9.13
N ALA A 181 2.16 -10.60 -8.87
CA ALA A 181 3.16 -9.96 -9.71
C ALA A 181 4.42 -10.83 -9.86
N TRP A 182 4.94 -11.35 -8.74
CA TRP A 182 6.10 -12.23 -8.74
C TRP A 182 5.88 -13.52 -9.55
N ARG A 183 4.70 -14.15 -9.42
CA ARG A 183 4.35 -15.35 -10.21
C ARG A 183 4.15 -15.05 -11.70
N ALA A 184 3.72 -13.84 -12.02
CA ALA A 184 3.60 -13.37 -13.41
C ALA A 184 4.95 -13.04 -14.06
N GLY A 185 6.06 -13.10 -13.30
CA GLY A 185 7.39 -12.76 -13.78
C GLY A 185 7.64 -11.25 -13.90
N ASP A 186 6.86 -10.43 -13.19
CA ASP A 186 7.09 -8.98 -13.14
C ASP A 186 8.48 -8.72 -12.52
N PRO A 187 9.37 -7.98 -13.20
CA PRO A 187 10.73 -7.72 -12.70
C PRO A 187 10.76 -6.89 -11.41
N GLY A 188 9.69 -6.16 -11.08
CA GLY A 188 9.58 -5.36 -9.87
C GLY A 188 10.76 -4.44 -9.60
N PRO A 189 11.12 -3.51 -10.51
CA PRO A 189 12.29 -2.66 -10.34
C PRO A 189 12.08 -1.71 -9.16
N TRP A 190 12.90 -1.86 -8.12
CA TRP A 190 12.78 -1.09 -6.88
C TRP A 190 12.94 0.43 -7.10
N GLU A 191 13.66 0.85 -8.15
CA GLU A 191 13.88 2.26 -8.50
C GLU A 191 12.58 3.01 -8.77
N GLN A 192 11.59 2.33 -9.32
CA GLN A 192 10.29 2.91 -9.69
C GLN A 192 9.32 3.01 -8.50
N VAL A 193 9.60 2.33 -7.40
CA VAL A 193 8.73 2.35 -6.22
C VAL A 193 9.02 3.60 -5.40
N LEU A 194 8.19 4.63 -5.57
CA LEU A 194 8.32 5.92 -4.91
C LEU A 194 7.08 6.23 -4.06
N PRO A 195 7.24 6.95 -2.93
CA PRO A 195 6.10 7.40 -2.15
C PRO A 195 5.21 8.35 -2.96
N CYS A 196 3.90 8.18 -2.86
CA CYS A 196 2.90 9.06 -3.46
C CYS A 196 2.55 10.20 -2.50
N TYR A 197 2.81 11.44 -2.90
CA TYR A 197 2.51 12.64 -2.15
C TYR A 197 1.53 13.54 -2.90
N PRO A 198 0.22 13.35 -2.73
CA PRO A 198 -0.79 14.22 -3.39
C PRO A 198 -0.78 15.65 -2.88
N THR A 199 -0.11 15.89 -1.74
CA THR A 199 0.07 17.23 -1.15
C THR A 199 1.56 17.51 -0.98
N SER A 200 2.02 18.69 -1.39
CA SER A 200 3.39 19.10 -1.09
C SER A 200 3.57 19.26 0.43
N PRO A 201 4.63 18.69 1.03
CA PRO A 201 4.98 18.96 2.43
C PRO A 201 5.51 20.40 2.64
N VAL A 202 5.91 21.05 1.55
CA VAL A 202 6.37 22.45 1.56
C VAL A 202 5.19 23.33 1.16
N PRO A 203 4.83 24.36 1.98
CA PRO A 203 3.84 25.33 1.56
C PRO A 203 4.29 25.96 0.24
N GLU A 204 3.38 26.04 -0.74
CA GLU A 204 3.64 26.88 -1.91
C GLU A 204 3.84 28.29 -1.40
N SER A 205 5.01 28.90 -1.70
CA SER A 205 5.23 30.30 -1.40
C SER A 205 4.14 31.09 -2.11
N PRO A 206 3.45 32.03 -1.45
CA PRO A 206 2.49 32.89 -2.12
C PRO A 206 3.18 33.63 -3.26
N PRO A 207 2.49 33.83 -4.36
CA PRO A 207 3.00 34.55 -5.53
C PRO A 207 3.39 35.97 -5.21
#